data_1d3b50a57176d723867895c66831a00d
#
_entry.id   1d3b50a57176d723867895c66831a00d
#
_cell.length_a   1.000
_cell.length_b   1.000
_cell.length_c   1.000
_cell.angle_alpha   90.00
_cell.angle_beta   90.00
_cell.angle_gamma   90.00
#
_symmetry.space_group_name_H-M   'P 1'
#
loop_
_entity.id
_entity.type
_entity.pdbx_description
1 polymer ?
#
loop_
_entity_poly.entity_id
_entity_poly.type
_entity_poly.pdbx_seq_one_letter_code
_entity_poly.pdbx_strand_id
1 'polypeptide(L)'
;MDFKLPLASALALVFACSAASAQDVGTLRKIRESGTIQIGARDSQIPFSYKLSADSAPIGFTNDICLKIVDAVKAKLGLPKIEVRYTMLNSTNRIPLLQNGTVDLDCATTTNTTQRQAQVDFAPSHFVTNITAAVKKSSGINALPDLNGKNVATVSGSTSIQLLRGARKSGTIEVNEIAGKDTSDGFLLLSTGRADAYVLDDVQLAGMIASAPNPGDYKILKESLRQEPYGIMLRKDDPEFKALVDETVNGLMKSGAIEQLYSKWFLSPIPPRNANLNFPMTDAVREIYKNPNNKGV
;
A
#
# COMPACT_ATOMS: atom_id res chain seq x y z
N MET A 1 25.76 34.36 80.38
CA MET A 1 24.98 34.92 79.24
C MET A 1 25.12 33.94 78.09
N ASP A 2 24.19 32.99 78.04
CA ASP A 2 24.23 31.89 77.08
C ASP A 2 23.33 32.23 75.90
N PHE A 3 23.95 32.38 74.71
CA PHE A 3 23.22 32.56 73.47
C PHE A 3 23.06 31.20 72.76
N LYS A 4 21.85 30.66 72.81
CA LYS A 4 21.47 29.46 71.99
C LYS A 4 20.98 29.92 70.65
N LEU A 5 21.65 29.52 69.56
CA LEU A 5 21.16 29.61 68.21
C LEU A 5 20.21 28.44 67.91
N PRO A 6 19.09 28.66 67.20
CA PRO A 6 18.25 27.56 66.75
C PRO A 6 18.76 27.00 65.43
N LEU A 7 18.82 25.69 65.37
CA LEU A 7 19.11 24.89 64.20
C LEU A 7 17.88 24.93 63.26
N ALA A 8 18.00 25.57 62.11
CA ALA A 8 16.98 25.54 61.05
C ALA A 8 17.19 24.30 60.20
N SER A 9 16.29 23.31 60.31
CA SER A 9 16.23 22.11 59.46
C SER A 9 15.65 22.49 58.12
N ALA A 10 16.49 22.55 57.10
CA ALA A 10 16.06 22.68 55.70
C ALA A 10 15.56 21.31 55.16
N LEU A 11 14.25 21.21 55.01
CA LEU A 11 13.59 20.04 54.40
C LEU A 11 13.70 20.18 52.87
N ALA A 12 14.65 19.51 52.26
CA ALA A 12 14.77 19.43 50.78
C ALA A 12 13.71 18.50 50.23
N LEU A 13 12.65 19.07 49.63
CA LEU A 13 11.68 18.32 48.81
C LEU A 13 12.36 17.92 47.51
N VAL A 14 12.74 16.63 47.39
CA VAL A 14 13.16 16.03 46.12
C VAL A 14 11.90 15.74 45.29
N PHE A 15 11.60 16.63 44.34
CA PHE A 15 10.65 16.34 43.30
C PHE A 15 11.26 15.29 42.36
N ALA A 16 10.91 14.01 42.56
CA ALA A 16 11.15 12.97 41.60
C ALA A 16 10.20 13.19 40.40
N CYS A 17 10.68 13.90 39.37
CA CYS A 17 10.06 13.88 38.08
C CYS A 17 10.13 12.44 37.56
N SER A 18 9.07 11.66 37.80
CA SER A 18 8.81 10.43 37.03
C SER A 18 8.58 10.87 35.60
N ALA A 19 9.63 10.79 34.78
CA ALA A 19 9.47 10.76 33.35
C ALA A 19 8.58 9.55 33.06
N ALA A 20 7.28 9.78 32.88
CA ALA A 20 6.40 8.80 32.29
C ALA A 20 6.97 8.55 30.85
N SER A 21 7.80 7.52 30.73
CA SER A 21 8.10 6.92 29.45
C SER A 21 6.73 6.65 28.84
N ALA A 22 6.36 7.35 27.76
CA ALA A 22 5.28 6.92 26.90
C ALA A 22 5.64 5.48 26.54
N GLN A 23 5.02 4.51 27.22
CA GLN A 23 5.18 3.10 26.91
C GLN A 23 4.63 2.98 25.50
N ASP A 24 5.53 2.86 24.54
CA ASP A 24 5.20 2.50 23.17
C ASP A 24 4.47 1.17 23.23
N VAL A 25 3.14 1.23 23.11
CA VAL A 25 2.30 0.05 23.17
C VAL A 25 2.41 -0.59 21.82
N GLY A 26 3.39 -1.50 21.65
CA GLY A 26 3.61 -2.23 20.41
C GLY A 26 2.33 -2.86 19.89
N THR A 27 2.21 -2.98 18.59
CA THR A 27 1.00 -3.48 17.90
C THR A 27 0.57 -4.85 18.42
N LEU A 28 1.52 -5.75 18.72
CA LEU A 28 1.20 -7.09 19.26
C LEU A 28 0.53 -6.99 20.63
N ARG A 29 0.97 -6.08 21.51
CA ARG A 29 0.33 -5.86 22.81
C ARG A 29 -1.08 -5.32 22.65
N LYS A 30 -1.26 -4.29 21.80
CA LYS A 30 -2.59 -3.74 21.47
C LYS A 30 -3.55 -4.85 21.00
N ILE A 31 -3.10 -5.72 20.09
CA ILE A 31 -3.93 -6.82 19.59
C ILE A 31 -4.24 -7.84 20.67
N ARG A 32 -3.27 -8.17 21.53
CA ARG A 32 -3.48 -9.10 22.65
C ARG A 32 -4.56 -8.58 23.61
N GLU A 33 -4.52 -7.29 23.93
CA GLU A 33 -5.46 -6.65 24.87
C GLU A 33 -6.85 -6.45 24.27
N SER A 34 -6.94 -6.09 22.99
CA SER A 34 -8.22 -5.80 22.31
C SER A 34 -8.86 -7.00 21.62
N GLY A 35 -8.11 -8.05 21.33
CA GLY A 35 -8.55 -9.16 20.47
C GLY A 35 -8.79 -8.76 19.00
N THR A 36 -8.35 -7.56 18.58
CA THR A 36 -8.68 -6.99 17.26
C THR A 36 -7.43 -6.50 16.53
N ILE A 37 -7.36 -6.75 15.22
CA ILE A 37 -6.39 -6.15 14.31
C ILE A 37 -7.11 -5.25 13.31
N GLN A 38 -6.56 -4.05 13.06
CA GLN A 38 -7.10 -3.05 12.13
C GLN A 38 -6.34 -3.10 10.81
N ILE A 39 -6.99 -3.50 9.73
CA ILE A 39 -6.39 -3.57 8.39
C ILE A 39 -6.88 -2.39 7.55
N GLY A 40 -5.93 -1.60 7.07
CA GLY A 40 -6.16 -0.61 6.02
C GLY A 40 -6.26 -1.30 4.67
N ALA A 41 -7.36 -1.11 3.96
CA ALA A 41 -7.64 -1.73 2.68
C ALA A 41 -8.13 -0.72 1.64
N ARG A 42 -8.34 -1.17 0.41
CA ARG A 42 -8.94 -0.39 -0.67
C ARG A 42 -10.26 -1.02 -1.11
N ASP A 43 -11.07 -0.24 -1.77
CA ASP A 43 -12.34 -0.68 -2.34
C ASP A 43 -12.26 -1.01 -3.84
N SER A 44 -11.22 -0.57 -4.55
CA SER A 44 -11.15 -0.60 -6.02
C SER A 44 -9.80 -1.00 -6.64
N GLN A 45 -8.82 -1.47 -5.88
CA GLN A 45 -7.49 -1.84 -6.41
C GLN A 45 -7.42 -3.32 -6.82
N ILE A 46 -8.09 -3.68 -7.91
CA ILE A 46 -8.06 -5.03 -8.48
C ILE A 46 -6.67 -5.32 -9.07
N PRO A 47 -6.07 -6.47 -8.79
CA PRO A 47 -6.53 -7.60 -7.97
C PRO A 47 -5.97 -7.63 -6.54
N PHE A 48 -5.47 -6.53 -5.99
CA PHE A 48 -4.70 -6.50 -4.72
C PHE A 48 -5.58 -6.31 -3.48
N SER A 49 -6.48 -5.33 -3.51
CA SER A 49 -7.36 -4.98 -2.41
C SER A 49 -8.61 -4.30 -2.97
N TYR A 50 -9.75 -4.97 -2.93
CA TYR A 50 -10.99 -4.43 -3.48
C TYR A 50 -12.22 -5.10 -2.88
N LYS A 51 -13.38 -4.46 -3.02
CA LYS A 51 -14.66 -4.96 -2.52
C LYS A 51 -15.56 -5.39 -3.66
N LEU A 52 -16.37 -6.41 -3.42
CA LEU A 52 -17.38 -6.87 -4.38
C LEU A 52 -18.70 -6.10 -4.25
N SER A 53 -18.97 -5.61 -3.04
CA SER A 53 -20.13 -4.75 -2.72
C SER A 53 -19.77 -3.81 -1.57
N ALA A 54 -20.59 -2.82 -1.31
CA ALA A 54 -20.38 -1.86 -0.21
C ALA A 54 -20.18 -2.56 1.15
N ASP A 55 -20.89 -3.65 1.39
CA ASP A 55 -20.89 -4.36 2.68
C ASP A 55 -19.95 -5.56 2.73
N SER A 56 -19.30 -5.93 1.61
CA SER A 56 -18.36 -7.06 1.60
C SER A 56 -17.03 -6.70 2.26
N ALA A 57 -16.39 -7.70 2.90
CA ALA A 57 -15.00 -7.57 3.28
C ALA A 57 -14.12 -7.41 2.02
N PRO A 58 -12.99 -6.67 2.11
CA PRO A 58 -12.02 -6.60 1.03
C PRO A 58 -11.42 -7.97 0.71
N ILE A 59 -11.18 -8.20 -0.57
CA ILE A 59 -10.47 -9.36 -1.10
C ILE A 59 -9.30 -8.92 -1.96
N GLY A 60 -8.41 -9.83 -2.32
CA GLY A 60 -7.32 -9.55 -3.24
C GLY A 60 -5.99 -10.12 -2.80
N PHE A 61 -4.99 -10.02 -3.66
CA PHE A 61 -3.67 -10.61 -3.46
C PHE A 61 -2.98 -10.10 -2.18
N THR A 62 -2.89 -8.78 -2.00
CA THR A 62 -2.27 -8.21 -0.80
C THR A 62 -3.12 -8.47 0.45
N ASN A 63 -4.46 -8.45 0.30
CA ASN A 63 -5.34 -8.79 1.40
C ASN A 63 -5.12 -10.25 1.87
N ASP A 64 -4.97 -11.21 0.96
CA ASP A 64 -4.69 -12.60 1.30
C ASP A 64 -3.34 -12.75 2.03
N ILE A 65 -2.29 -11.99 1.61
CA ILE A 65 -1.01 -11.95 2.32
C ILE A 65 -1.20 -11.41 3.75
N CYS A 66 -1.96 -10.34 3.90
CA CYS A 66 -2.24 -9.76 5.22
C CYS A 66 -3.02 -10.71 6.13
N LEU A 67 -3.93 -11.52 5.59
CA LEU A 67 -4.62 -12.55 6.38
C LEU A 67 -3.63 -13.62 6.87
N LYS A 68 -2.57 -13.95 6.12
CA LYS A 68 -1.48 -14.82 6.62
C LYS A 68 -0.69 -14.16 7.75
N ILE A 69 -0.50 -12.82 7.69
CA ILE A 69 0.08 -12.09 8.82
C ILE A 69 -0.83 -12.16 10.05
N VAL A 70 -2.15 -12.03 9.88
CA VAL A 70 -3.12 -12.21 10.98
C VAL A 70 -3.02 -13.60 11.59
N ASP A 71 -2.91 -14.67 10.78
CA ASP A 71 -2.72 -16.03 11.26
C ASP A 71 -1.42 -16.16 12.08
N ALA A 72 -0.32 -15.54 11.63
CA ALA A 72 0.94 -15.53 12.36
C ALA A 72 0.84 -14.75 13.69
N VAL A 73 0.18 -13.59 13.71
CA VAL A 73 -0.09 -12.82 14.93
C VAL A 73 -0.91 -13.64 15.92
N LYS A 74 -1.97 -14.31 15.44
CA LYS A 74 -2.81 -15.19 16.25
C LYS A 74 -1.99 -16.31 16.90
N ALA A 75 -1.13 -16.96 16.14
CA ALA A 75 -0.25 -18.02 16.63
C ALA A 75 0.77 -17.49 17.65
N LYS A 76 1.43 -16.35 17.34
CA LYS A 76 2.42 -15.71 18.23
C LYS A 76 1.82 -15.31 19.58
N LEU A 77 0.58 -14.82 19.59
CA LEU A 77 -0.11 -14.35 20.79
C LEU A 77 -0.83 -15.49 21.56
N GLY A 78 -0.93 -16.70 20.99
CA GLY A 78 -1.68 -17.83 21.56
C GLY A 78 -3.18 -17.55 21.67
N LEU A 79 -3.73 -16.68 20.80
CA LEU A 79 -5.15 -16.30 20.85
C LEU A 79 -6.00 -17.33 20.09
N PRO A 80 -7.18 -17.70 20.60
CA PRO A 80 -8.09 -18.61 19.89
C PRO A 80 -8.71 -17.94 18.66
N LYS A 81 -8.85 -16.60 18.68
CA LYS A 81 -9.44 -15.79 17.63
C LYS A 81 -8.87 -14.38 17.67
N ILE A 82 -8.73 -13.75 16.49
CA ILE A 82 -8.53 -12.31 16.31
C ILE A 82 -9.66 -11.81 15.43
N GLU A 83 -10.32 -10.72 15.84
CA GLU A 83 -11.27 -10.00 15.02
C GLU A 83 -10.52 -9.14 14.02
N VAL A 84 -10.79 -9.32 12.72
CA VAL A 84 -10.22 -8.47 11.66
C VAL A 84 -11.22 -7.37 11.34
N ARG A 85 -10.82 -6.12 11.53
CA ARG A 85 -11.59 -4.94 11.14
C ARG A 85 -10.90 -4.21 10.00
N TYR A 86 -11.69 -3.70 9.07
CA TYR A 86 -11.18 -3.00 7.90
C TYR A 86 -11.51 -1.52 7.93
N THR A 87 -10.52 -0.70 7.59
CA THR A 87 -10.68 0.74 7.33
C THR A 87 -10.31 1.01 5.89
N MET A 88 -11.23 1.64 5.12
CA MET A 88 -10.96 1.99 3.73
C MET A 88 -10.04 3.20 3.66
N LEU A 89 -8.91 3.01 2.99
CA LEU A 89 -7.87 4.01 2.81
C LEU A 89 -7.83 4.49 1.35
N ASN A 90 -7.24 5.65 1.16
CA ASN A 90 -6.83 6.15 -0.15
C ASN A 90 -5.34 6.52 -0.13
N SER A 91 -4.80 6.98 -1.26
CA SER A 91 -3.37 7.25 -1.35
C SER A 91 -2.92 8.46 -0.52
N THR A 92 -3.83 9.33 -0.07
CA THR A 92 -3.50 10.52 0.73
C THR A 92 -3.59 10.29 2.24
N ASN A 93 -4.52 9.42 2.70
CA ASN A 93 -4.76 9.24 4.14
C ASN A 93 -4.07 8.01 4.75
N ARG A 94 -3.54 7.07 3.94
CA ARG A 94 -2.98 5.80 4.43
C ARG A 94 -1.82 5.98 5.42
N ILE A 95 -0.87 6.88 5.14
CA ILE A 95 0.28 7.11 6.02
C ILE A 95 -0.15 7.76 7.35
N PRO A 96 -0.90 8.88 7.38
CA PRO A 96 -1.41 9.43 8.63
C PRO A 96 -2.23 8.46 9.47
N LEU A 97 -3.12 7.65 8.85
CA LEU A 97 -3.95 6.69 9.59
C LEU A 97 -3.15 5.49 10.12
N LEU A 98 -2.05 5.14 9.46
CA LEU A 98 -1.11 4.14 9.97
C LEU A 98 -0.29 4.70 11.15
N GLN A 99 0.24 5.91 11.02
CA GLN A 99 1.06 6.55 12.05
C GLN A 99 0.30 6.79 13.35
N ASN A 100 -0.96 7.22 13.28
CA ASN A 100 -1.78 7.48 14.46
C ASN A 100 -2.42 6.21 15.07
N GLY A 101 -2.18 5.02 14.49
CA GLY A 101 -2.68 3.74 14.99
C GLY A 101 -4.13 3.42 14.66
N THR A 102 -4.80 4.18 13.78
CA THR A 102 -6.14 3.84 13.27
C THR A 102 -6.12 2.51 12.53
N VAL A 103 -5.03 2.23 11.81
CA VAL A 103 -4.77 0.93 11.19
C VAL A 103 -3.43 0.38 11.63
N ASP A 104 -3.29 -0.95 11.65
CA ASP A 104 -2.06 -1.65 12.04
C ASP A 104 -1.22 -2.04 10.81
N LEU A 105 -1.87 -2.31 9.70
CA LEU A 105 -1.26 -2.66 8.41
C LEU A 105 -1.97 -1.89 7.29
N ASP A 106 -1.24 -1.45 6.25
CA ASP A 106 -1.82 -1.03 4.96
C ASP A 106 -1.66 -2.15 3.94
N CYS A 107 -2.76 -2.82 3.63
CA CYS A 107 -2.82 -4.02 2.81
C CYS A 107 -3.32 -3.71 1.40
N ALA A 108 -2.50 -3.00 0.63
CA ALA A 108 -2.89 -2.47 -0.67
C ALA A 108 -1.70 -2.45 -1.67
N THR A 109 -1.73 -1.53 -2.63
CA THR A 109 -0.71 -1.31 -3.66
C THR A 109 0.18 -0.12 -3.28
N THR A 110 0.83 -0.19 -2.13
CA THR A 110 1.67 0.93 -1.70
C THR A 110 3.10 0.74 -2.16
N THR A 111 3.54 1.62 -3.05
CA THR A 111 4.93 1.67 -3.49
C THR A 111 5.85 1.95 -2.31
N ASN A 112 6.83 1.10 -2.12
CA ASN A 112 7.91 1.31 -1.18
C ASN A 112 8.88 2.34 -1.78
N THR A 113 8.91 3.55 -1.20
CA THR A 113 9.86 4.60 -1.57
C THR A 113 10.68 5.01 -0.36
N THR A 114 11.92 5.48 -0.59
CA THR A 114 12.79 5.99 0.47
C THR A 114 12.14 7.14 1.24
N GLN A 115 11.37 8.00 0.56
CA GLN A 115 10.61 9.09 1.19
C GLN A 115 9.54 8.56 2.15
N ARG A 116 8.83 7.47 1.80
CA ARG A 116 7.83 6.85 2.67
C ARG A 116 8.47 6.09 3.81
N GLN A 117 9.63 5.46 3.59
CA GLN A 117 10.40 4.79 4.64
C GLN A 117 10.88 5.74 5.74
N ALA A 118 10.99 7.04 5.47
CA ALA A 118 11.23 8.03 6.51
C ALA A 118 10.06 8.15 7.51
N GLN A 119 8.84 7.75 7.13
CA GLN A 119 7.60 7.97 7.88
C GLN A 119 6.98 6.67 8.42
N VAL A 120 7.18 5.54 7.73
CA VAL A 120 6.59 4.22 8.03
C VAL A 120 7.59 3.13 7.70
N ASP A 121 7.37 1.91 8.22
CA ASP A 121 8.10 0.73 7.82
C ASP A 121 7.38 -0.04 6.73
N PHE A 122 8.14 -0.87 5.99
CA PHE A 122 7.64 -1.75 4.95
C PHE A 122 8.09 -3.18 5.20
N ALA A 123 7.18 -4.13 5.01
CA ALA A 123 7.53 -5.54 4.85
C ALA A 123 8.37 -5.76 3.56
N PRO A 124 9.00 -6.92 3.39
CA PRO A 124 9.60 -7.30 2.12
C PRO A 124 8.61 -7.11 0.97
N SER A 125 9.13 -6.59 -0.15
CA SER A 125 8.29 -6.28 -1.31
C SER A 125 7.64 -7.54 -1.87
N HIS A 126 6.32 -7.51 -2.03
CA HIS A 126 5.53 -8.67 -2.48
C HIS A 126 5.09 -8.59 -3.95
N PHE A 127 5.35 -7.48 -4.61
CA PHE A 127 5.07 -7.27 -6.04
C PHE A 127 6.00 -6.20 -6.62
N VAL A 128 6.17 -6.22 -7.94
CA VAL A 128 6.87 -5.17 -8.70
C VAL A 128 6.03 -4.83 -9.92
N THR A 129 5.74 -3.55 -10.09
CA THR A 129 4.91 -2.99 -11.15
C THR A 129 5.66 -1.95 -11.97
N ASN A 130 5.12 -1.53 -13.10
CA ASN A 130 5.65 -0.42 -13.90
C ASN A 130 4.62 0.70 -13.97
N ILE A 131 5.04 1.94 -13.77
CA ILE A 131 4.18 3.10 -13.99
C ILE A 131 4.14 3.39 -15.48
N THR A 132 2.94 3.31 -16.07
CA THR A 132 2.70 3.55 -17.50
C THR A 132 1.35 4.25 -17.72
N ALA A 133 0.82 4.21 -18.94
CA ALA A 133 -0.48 4.79 -19.25
C ALA A 133 -1.43 3.80 -19.92
N ALA A 134 -2.70 3.84 -19.51
CA ALA A 134 -3.80 3.27 -20.29
C ALA A 134 -4.45 4.35 -21.16
N VAL A 135 -4.84 3.97 -22.36
CA VAL A 135 -5.50 4.83 -23.35
C VAL A 135 -6.61 4.06 -24.06
N LYS A 136 -7.57 4.79 -24.66
CA LYS A 136 -8.49 4.16 -25.62
C LYS A 136 -7.72 3.80 -26.89
N LYS A 137 -8.00 2.64 -27.50
CA LYS A 137 -7.37 2.24 -28.78
C LYS A 137 -7.64 3.23 -29.90
N SER A 138 -8.80 3.89 -29.88
CA SER A 138 -9.21 4.91 -30.84
C SER A 138 -8.48 6.25 -30.67
N SER A 139 -7.70 6.46 -29.60
CA SER A 139 -7.06 7.77 -29.29
C SER A 139 -5.91 8.14 -30.24
N GLY A 140 -5.33 7.16 -30.96
CA GLY A 140 -4.10 7.36 -31.71
C GLY A 140 -2.82 7.41 -30.90
N ILE A 141 -2.90 7.42 -29.54
CA ILE A 141 -1.75 7.44 -28.64
C ILE A 141 -1.10 6.06 -28.59
N ASN A 142 0.20 5.96 -28.87
CA ASN A 142 0.94 4.70 -28.94
C ASN A 142 2.16 4.64 -28.01
N ALA A 143 2.67 5.81 -27.60
CA ALA A 143 3.87 5.95 -26.80
C ALA A 143 3.69 7.07 -25.76
N LEU A 144 4.54 7.12 -24.71
CA LEU A 144 4.48 8.18 -23.69
C LEU A 144 4.66 9.59 -24.26
N PRO A 145 5.53 9.85 -25.26
CA PRO A 145 5.63 11.17 -25.89
C PRO A 145 4.33 11.66 -26.55
N ASP A 146 3.45 10.77 -26.99
CA ASP A 146 2.16 11.13 -27.59
C ASP A 146 1.19 11.75 -26.57
N LEU A 147 1.52 11.71 -25.28
CA LEU A 147 0.77 12.38 -24.21
C LEU A 147 0.94 13.89 -24.20
N ASN A 148 1.90 14.45 -24.94
CA ASN A 148 2.11 15.89 -24.99
C ASN A 148 0.85 16.64 -25.43
N GLY A 149 0.46 17.65 -24.65
CA GLY A 149 -0.75 18.45 -24.85
C GLY A 149 -2.05 17.74 -24.49
N LYS A 150 -2.02 16.49 -23.98
CA LYS A 150 -3.20 15.70 -23.64
C LYS A 150 -3.68 15.94 -22.22
N ASN A 151 -4.97 15.63 -21.98
CA ASN A 151 -5.54 15.54 -20.67
C ASN A 151 -5.19 14.16 -20.05
N VAL A 152 -4.42 14.14 -18.98
CA VAL A 152 -3.92 12.91 -18.38
C VAL A 152 -4.44 12.76 -16.96
N ALA A 153 -5.23 11.70 -16.73
CA ALA A 153 -5.68 11.33 -15.40
C ALA A 153 -4.55 10.71 -14.59
N THR A 154 -4.54 10.99 -13.29
CA THR A 154 -3.68 10.36 -12.27
C THR A 154 -4.46 10.21 -10.96
N VAL A 155 -3.80 9.76 -9.89
CA VAL A 155 -4.40 9.64 -8.54
C VAL A 155 -3.66 10.54 -7.56
N SER A 156 -4.39 11.36 -6.82
CA SER A 156 -3.85 12.19 -5.74
C SER A 156 -3.11 11.34 -4.70
N GLY A 157 -1.89 11.76 -4.30
CA GLY A 157 -1.06 11.04 -3.32
C GLY A 157 -0.36 9.78 -3.85
N SER A 158 -0.46 9.47 -5.15
CA SER A 158 0.26 8.38 -5.81
C SER A 158 1.68 8.79 -6.20
N THR A 159 2.52 7.80 -6.48
CA THR A 159 3.83 8.00 -7.12
C THR A 159 3.68 8.35 -8.60
N SER A 160 2.63 7.88 -9.25
CA SER A 160 2.31 8.16 -10.66
C SER A 160 2.16 9.66 -10.91
N ILE A 161 1.42 10.40 -10.04
CA ILE A 161 1.28 11.86 -10.15
C ILE A 161 2.62 12.57 -9.93
N GLN A 162 3.46 12.06 -9.01
CA GLN A 162 4.78 12.66 -8.74
C GLN A 162 5.71 12.48 -9.94
N LEU A 163 5.71 11.30 -10.56
CA LEU A 163 6.50 11.02 -11.76
C LEU A 163 6.06 11.87 -12.95
N LEU A 164 4.76 12.00 -13.16
CA LEU A 164 4.23 12.84 -14.23
C LEU A 164 4.60 14.32 -14.03
N ARG A 165 4.49 14.82 -12.79
CA ARG A 165 4.94 16.20 -12.45
C ARG A 165 6.45 16.38 -12.60
N GLY A 166 7.23 15.33 -12.26
CA GLY A 166 8.68 15.31 -12.50
C GLY A 166 9.01 15.40 -13.98
N ALA A 167 8.34 14.61 -14.82
CA ALA A 167 8.50 14.64 -16.28
C ALA A 167 8.11 15.99 -16.90
N ARG A 168 7.04 16.63 -16.41
CA ARG A 168 6.68 18.00 -16.80
C ARG A 168 7.76 19.01 -16.40
N LYS A 169 8.23 18.95 -15.16
CA LYS A 169 9.26 19.87 -14.68
C LYS A 169 10.58 19.76 -15.46
N SER A 170 10.92 18.56 -15.92
CA SER A 170 12.11 18.34 -16.77
C SER A 170 11.87 18.65 -18.26
N GLY A 171 10.65 19.01 -18.66
CA GLY A 171 10.30 19.26 -20.07
C GLY A 171 10.25 17.98 -20.93
N THR A 172 10.22 16.80 -20.30
CA THR A 172 10.17 15.50 -21.04
C THR A 172 8.78 15.23 -21.59
N ILE A 173 7.73 15.56 -20.81
CA ILE A 173 6.33 15.38 -21.18
C ILE A 173 5.53 16.60 -20.68
N GLU A 174 4.78 17.27 -21.56
CA GLU A 174 3.89 18.37 -21.18
C GLU A 174 2.43 17.92 -21.28
N VAL A 175 1.70 17.88 -20.15
CA VAL A 175 0.32 17.38 -20.09
C VAL A 175 -0.57 18.26 -19.22
N ASN A 176 -1.89 18.22 -19.48
CA ASN A 176 -2.92 18.77 -18.60
C ASN A 176 -3.30 17.67 -17.56
N GLU A 177 -2.77 17.78 -16.35
CA GLU A 177 -2.99 16.80 -15.28
C GLU A 177 -4.41 16.94 -14.70
N ILE A 178 -5.12 15.81 -14.56
CA ILE A 178 -6.42 15.71 -13.87
C ILE A 178 -6.28 14.63 -12.79
N ALA A 179 -6.28 15.05 -11.51
CA ALA A 179 -6.12 14.13 -10.39
C ALA A 179 -7.46 13.59 -9.89
N GLY A 180 -7.66 12.28 -9.97
CA GLY A 180 -8.75 11.56 -9.31
C GLY A 180 -8.48 11.39 -7.80
N LYS A 181 -9.52 11.14 -7.02
CA LYS A 181 -9.42 10.86 -5.56
C LYS A 181 -8.83 9.47 -5.30
N ASP A 182 -9.21 8.52 -6.15
CA ASP A 182 -8.79 7.11 -6.09
C ASP A 182 -8.62 6.53 -7.50
N THR A 183 -8.34 5.23 -7.56
CA THR A 183 -8.09 4.53 -8.83
C THR A 183 -9.32 4.44 -9.72
N SER A 184 -10.51 4.31 -9.14
CA SER A 184 -11.78 4.25 -9.89
C SER A 184 -12.10 5.59 -10.54
N ASP A 185 -11.91 6.70 -9.81
CA ASP A 185 -12.09 8.06 -10.35
C ASP A 185 -11.17 8.32 -11.55
N GLY A 186 -9.88 7.94 -11.43
CA GLY A 186 -8.92 8.06 -12.53
C GLY A 186 -9.35 7.28 -13.77
N PHE A 187 -9.82 6.06 -13.61
CA PHE A 187 -10.32 5.25 -14.71
C PHE A 187 -11.63 5.80 -15.28
N LEU A 188 -12.51 6.35 -14.45
CA LEU A 188 -13.75 7.00 -14.89
C LEU A 188 -13.45 8.21 -15.81
N LEU A 189 -12.42 9.02 -15.49
CA LEU A 189 -12.00 10.12 -16.35
C LEU A 189 -11.59 9.63 -17.75
N LEU A 190 -10.83 8.53 -17.83
CA LEU A 190 -10.45 7.92 -19.10
C LEU A 190 -11.66 7.33 -19.84
N SER A 191 -12.49 6.55 -19.15
CA SER A 191 -13.61 5.84 -19.77
C SER A 191 -14.66 6.78 -20.33
N THR A 192 -14.93 7.91 -19.65
CA THR A 192 -15.87 8.95 -20.09
C THR A 192 -15.29 9.91 -21.12
N GLY A 193 -13.98 9.81 -21.45
CA GLY A 193 -13.31 10.71 -22.39
C GLY A 193 -12.98 12.09 -21.84
N ARG A 194 -13.06 12.29 -20.51
CA ARG A 194 -12.60 13.52 -19.84
C ARG A 194 -11.07 13.57 -19.74
N ALA A 195 -10.42 12.43 -19.80
CA ALA A 195 -8.97 12.30 -19.98
C ALA A 195 -8.68 11.43 -21.20
N ASP A 196 -7.59 11.75 -21.92
CA ASP A 196 -7.10 11.00 -23.09
C ASP A 196 -6.30 9.77 -22.67
N ALA A 197 -5.66 9.84 -21.49
CA ALA A 197 -4.85 8.79 -20.90
C ALA A 197 -5.03 8.75 -19.39
N TYR A 198 -4.71 7.57 -18.80
CA TYR A 198 -4.65 7.40 -17.35
C TYR A 198 -3.30 6.80 -16.97
N VAL A 199 -2.46 7.58 -16.26
CA VAL A 199 -1.13 7.16 -15.79
C VAL A 199 -1.24 6.53 -14.41
N LEU A 200 -0.91 5.24 -14.34
CA LEU A 200 -0.95 4.44 -13.11
C LEU A 200 -0.05 3.19 -13.28
N ASP A 201 -0.03 2.35 -12.30
CA ASP A 201 0.61 1.03 -12.30
C ASP A 201 -0.01 0.09 -13.34
N ASP A 202 0.80 -0.53 -14.16
CA ASP A 202 0.38 -1.41 -15.28
C ASP A 202 -0.60 -2.50 -14.86
N VAL A 203 -0.33 -3.16 -13.75
CA VAL A 203 -1.16 -4.22 -13.20
C VAL A 203 -2.51 -3.70 -12.68
N GLN A 204 -2.57 -2.50 -12.09
CA GLN A 204 -3.84 -1.89 -11.68
C GLN A 204 -4.65 -1.46 -12.91
N LEU A 205 -3.97 -0.90 -13.93
CA LEU A 205 -4.61 -0.59 -15.23
C LEU A 205 -5.20 -1.85 -15.86
N ALA A 206 -4.46 -2.96 -15.85
CA ALA A 206 -4.95 -4.25 -16.37
C ALA A 206 -6.20 -4.73 -15.62
N GLY A 207 -6.19 -4.63 -14.29
CA GLY A 207 -7.34 -5.01 -13.44
C GLY A 207 -8.59 -4.18 -13.73
N MET A 208 -8.44 -2.86 -13.88
CA MET A 208 -9.56 -1.98 -14.20
C MET A 208 -10.07 -2.18 -15.62
N ILE A 209 -9.19 -2.35 -16.59
CA ILE A 209 -9.56 -2.67 -17.99
C ILE A 209 -10.33 -3.98 -18.05
N ALA A 210 -9.83 -5.05 -17.40
CA ALA A 210 -10.52 -6.34 -17.35
C ALA A 210 -11.92 -6.26 -16.73
N SER A 211 -12.13 -5.29 -15.83
CA SER A 211 -13.42 -5.04 -15.18
C SER A 211 -14.31 -4.03 -15.94
N ALA A 212 -13.82 -3.41 -17.00
CA ALA A 212 -14.59 -2.45 -17.78
C ALA A 212 -15.72 -3.14 -18.58
N PRO A 213 -16.79 -2.42 -18.96
CA PRO A 213 -17.84 -2.98 -19.83
C PRO A 213 -17.29 -3.50 -21.15
N ASN A 214 -16.36 -2.77 -21.76
CA ASN A 214 -15.73 -3.10 -23.05
C ASN A 214 -14.19 -3.10 -22.89
N PRO A 215 -13.59 -4.16 -22.33
CA PRO A 215 -12.13 -4.22 -22.13
C PRO A 215 -11.32 -4.04 -23.41
N GLY A 216 -11.90 -4.50 -24.53
CA GLY A 216 -11.28 -4.42 -25.87
C GLY A 216 -11.04 -3.00 -26.39
N ASP A 217 -11.68 -1.98 -25.80
CA ASP A 217 -11.54 -0.58 -26.23
C ASP A 217 -10.25 0.07 -25.73
N TYR A 218 -9.57 -0.56 -24.77
CA TYR A 218 -8.40 0.00 -24.10
C TYR A 218 -7.12 -0.75 -24.45
N LYS A 219 -6.00 -0.07 -24.30
CA LYS A 219 -4.66 -0.64 -24.30
C LYS A 219 -3.80 0.04 -23.26
N ILE A 220 -2.79 -0.69 -22.77
CA ILE A 220 -1.72 -0.18 -21.90
C ILE A 220 -0.50 0.06 -22.78
N LEU A 221 0.18 1.19 -22.61
CA LEU A 221 1.40 1.49 -23.34
C LEU A 221 2.54 0.59 -22.86
N LYS A 222 3.46 0.25 -23.76
CA LYS A 222 4.60 -0.64 -23.45
C LYS A 222 5.70 0.05 -22.66
N GLU A 223 5.88 1.35 -22.88
CA GLU A 223 6.88 2.17 -22.21
C GLU A 223 6.46 2.43 -20.76
N SER A 224 7.42 2.54 -19.87
CA SER A 224 7.17 2.87 -18.47
C SER A 224 7.99 4.08 -18.02
N LEU A 225 7.42 4.85 -17.08
CA LEU A 225 8.10 5.95 -16.43
C LEU A 225 9.08 5.45 -15.36
N ARG A 226 8.70 4.40 -14.61
CA ARG A 226 9.52 3.80 -13.56
C ARG A 226 8.96 2.43 -13.15
N GLN A 227 9.85 1.54 -12.74
CA GLN A 227 9.50 0.31 -12.03
C GLN A 227 9.41 0.56 -10.53
N GLU A 228 8.41 -0.01 -9.85
CA GLU A 228 8.12 0.25 -8.44
C GLU A 228 7.81 -1.03 -7.66
N PRO A 229 8.47 -1.24 -6.49
CA PRO A 229 8.12 -2.32 -5.58
C PRO A 229 6.92 -1.96 -4.69
N TYR A 230 5.99 -2.90 -4.46
CA TYR A 230 4.94 -2.78 -3.47
C TYR A 230 5.32 -3.48 -2.17
N GLY A 231 5.07 -2.83 -1.06
CA GLY A 231 5.23 -3.39 0.28
C GLY A 231 4.01 -3.11 1.17
N ILE A 232 3.73 -4.03 2.07
CA ILE A 232 2.76 -3.81 3.15
C ILE A 232 3.40 -2.81 4.13
N MET A 233 2.69 -1.71 4.44
CA MET A 233 3.18 -0.75 5.42
C MET A 233 2.72 -1.09 6.84
N LEU A 234 3.58 -0.79 7.79
CA LEU A 234 3.31 -0.83 9.23
C LEU A 234 3.99 0.38 9.91
N ARG A 235 3.62 0.64 11.18
CA ARG A 235 4.22 1.77 11.93
C ARG A 235 5.71 1.54 12.11
N LYS A 236 6.44 2.65 12.17
CA LYS A 236 7.85 2.65 12.63
C LYS A 236 7.95 2.35 14.12
N ASP A 237 9.15 2.01 14.53
CA ASP A 237 9.53 1.86 15.93
C ASP A 237 8.75 0.73 16.67
N ASP A 238 8.26 -0.26 15.92
CA ASP A 238 7.62 -1.47 16.41
C ASP A 238 8.39 -2.73 15.93
N PRO A 239 9.60 -2.97 16.43
CA PRO A 239 10.50 -3.99 15.91
C PRO A 239 9.97 -5.42 16.07
N GLU A 240 9.19 -5.70 17.13
CA GLU A 240 8.63 -7.04 17.35
C GLU A 240 7.53 -7.37 16.32
N PHE A 241 6.63 -6.43 16.06
CA PHE A 241 5.61 -6.59 15.03
C PHE A 241 6.24 -6.63 13.63
N LYS A 242 7.19 -5.74 13.35
CA LYS A 242 7.94 -5.71 12.09
C LYS A 242 8.63 -7.05 11.81
N ALA A 243 9.33 -7.62 12.79
CA ALA A 243 9.99 -8.92 12.65
C ALA A 243 9.00 -10.04 12.31
N LEU A 244 7.84 -10.10 12.97
CA LEU A 244 6.80 -11.08 12.71
C LEU A 244 6.22 -10.95 11.29
N VAL A 245 5.95 -9.72 10.86
CA VAL A 245 5.45 -9.43 9.51
C VAL A 245 6.48 -9.86 8.45
N ASP A 246 7.74 -9.50 8.64
CA ASP A 246 8.84 -9.84 7.72
C ASP A 246 9.04 -11.37 7.64
N GLU A 247 9.07 -12.05 8.77
CA GLU A 247 9.19 -13.50 8.83
C GLU A 247 8.06 -14.18 8.07
N THR A 248 6.81 -13.68 8.26
CA THR A 248 5.63 -14.22 7.57
C THR A 248 5.74 -14.05 6.06
N VAL A 249 6.04 -12.83 5.58
CA VAL A 249 6.13 -12.56 4.14
C VAL A 249 7.28 -13.33 3.50
N ASN A 250 8.45 -13.37 4.16
CA ASN A 250 9.59 -14.18 3.73
C ASN A 250 9.27 -15.69 3.69
N GLY A 251 8.51 -16.17 4.67
CA GLY A 251 8.04 -17.55 4.74
C GLY A 251 7.14 -17.93 3.58
N LEU A 252 6.21 -17.04 3.19
CA LEU A 252 5.36 -17.23 2.01
C LEU A 252 6.17 -17.31 0.71
N MET A 253 7.22 -16.50 0.58
CA MET A 253 8.12 -16.55 -0.59
C MET A 253 8.94 -17.83 -0.61
N LYS A 254 9.59 -18.19 0.51
CA LYS A 254 10.44 -19.37 0.60
C LYS A 254 9.67 -20.69 0.41
N SER A 255 8.42 -20.76 0.85
CA SER A 255 7.58 -21.97 0.71
C SER A 255 6.89 -22.10 -0.65
N GLY A 256 6.94 -21.08 -1.50
CA GLY A 256 6.16 -21.02 -2.74
C GLY A 256 4.68 -20.70 -2.55
N ALA A 257 4.23 -20.45 -1.32
CA ALA A 257 2.83 -20.10 -1.07
C ALA A 257 2.42 -18.76 -1.72
N ILE A 258 3.35 -17.80 -1.84
CA ILE A 258 3.08 -16.54 -2.53
C ILE A 258 2.83 -16.74 -4.03
N GLU A 259 3.48 -17.73 -4.66
CA GLU A 259 3.29 -18.08 -6.07
C GLU A 259 1.90 -18.69 -6.31
N GLN A 260 1.37 -19.45 -5.33
CA GLN A 260 0.01 -19.96 -5.37
C GLN A 260 -1.01 -18.81 -5.28
N LEU A 261 -0.77 -17.82 -4.41
CA LEU A 261 -1.58 -16.60 -4.34
C LEU A 261 -1.47 -15.79 -5.64
N TYR A 262 -0.27 -15.70 -6.23
CA TYR A 262 -0.07 -15.06 -7.53
C TYR A 262 -0.93 -15.74 -8.61
N SER A 263 -0.86 -17.06 -8.70
CA SER A 263 -1.64 -17.84 -9.68
C SER A 263 -3.15 -17.64 -9.51
N LYS A 264 -3.62 -17.59 -8.25
CA LYS A 264 -5.02 -17.32 -7.93
C LYS A 264 -5.49 -15.97 -8.46
N TRP A 265 -4.69 -14.90 -8.28
CA TRP A 265 -5.15 -13.53 -8.50
C TRP A 265 -4.78 -12.96 -9.89
N PHE A 266 -3.76 -13.49 -10.55
CA PHE A 266 -3.24 -12.94 -11.80
C PHE A 266 -3.38 -13.88 -12.99
N LEU A 267 -3.50 -15.19 -12.74
CA LEU A 267 -3.53 -16.22 -13.80
C LEU A 267 -4.82 -17.07 -13.80
N SER A 268 -5.75 -16.76 -12.91
CA SER A 268 -7.04 -17.44 -12.81
C SER A 268 -8.19 -16.43 -12.93
N PRO A 269 -9.40 -16.89 -13.26
CA PRO A 269 -10.58 -16.03 -13.23
C PRO A 269 -10.87 -15.48 -11.84
N ILE A 270 -11.04 -14.16 -11.71
CA ILE A 270 -11.31 -13.48 -10.44
C ILE A 270 -12.64 -12.70 -10.50
N PRO A 271 -13.34 -12.55 -9.33
CA PRO A 271 -14.53 -11.72 -9.28
C PRO A 271 -14.19 -10.22 -9.44
N PRO A 272 -15.16 -9.36 -9.81
CA PRO A 272 -16.59 -9.68 -9.94
C PRO A 272 -16.99 -10.27 -11.30
N ARG A 273 -16.20 -10.12 -12.35
CA ARG A 273 -16.55 -10.50 -13.71
C ARG A 273 -16.07 -11.89 -14.12
N ASN A 274 -15.45 -12.63 -13.22
CA ASN A 274 -14.81 -13.91 -13.52
C ASN A 274 -13.80 -13.80 -14.69
N ALA A 275 -13.09 -12.66 -14.74
CA ALA A 275 -12.08 -12.35 -15.74
C ALA A 275 -10.71 -12.83 -15.29
N ASN A 276 -9.96 -13.43 -16.19
CA ASN A 276 -8.54 -13.72 -15.99
C ASN A 276 -7.72 -12.54 -16.51
N LEU A 277 -6.86 -11.98 -15.65
CA LEU A 277 -5.99 -10.88 -16.05
C LEU A 277 -4.91 -11.31 -17.04
N ASN A 278 -4.59 -12.60 -17.08
CA ASN A 278 -3.50 -13.15 -17.89
C ASN A 278 -2.20 -12.33 -17.70
N PHE A 279 -1.91 -11.97 -16.45
CA PHE A 279 -0.76 -11.16 -16.12
C PHE A 279 0.37 -12.07 -15.58
N PRO A 280 1.28 -12.54 -16.44
CA PRO A 280 2.33 -13.47 -16.04
C PRO A 280 3.33 -12.77 -15.09
N MET A 281 3.89 -13.58 -14.19
CA MET A 281 4.91 -13.09 -13.26
C MET A 281 6.13 -12.58 -14.04
N THR A 282 6.51 -11.34 -13.80
CA THR A 282 7.70 -10.72 -14.40
C THR A 282 8.98 -11.23 -13.74
N ASP A 283 10.12 -11.06 -14.41
CA ASP A 283 11.43 -11.42 -13.84
C ASP A 283 11.71 -10.61 -12.56
N ALA A 284 11.29 -9.34 -12.52
CA ALA A 284 11.42 -8.51 -11.32
C ALA A 284 10.63 -9.07 -10.12
N VAL A 285 9.43 -9.61 -10.34
CA VAL A 285 8.66 -10.28 -9.28
C VAL A 285 9.32 -11.59 -8.87
N ARG A 286 9.82 -12.40 -9.80
CA ARG A 286 10.57 -13.62 -9.51
C ARG A 286 11.81 -13.34 -8.67
N GLU A 287 12.53 -12.25 -9.01
CA GLU A 287 13.73 -11.85 -8.30
C GLU A 287 13.48 -11.49 -6.83
N ILE A 288 12.43 -10.70 -6.54
CA ILE A 288 12.09 -10.37 -5.15
C ILE A 288 11.58 -11.58 -4.35
N TYR A 289 11.01 -12.61 -4.99
CA TYR A 289 10.60 -13.83 -4.29
C TYR A 289 11.82 -14.72 -4.00
N LYS A 290 12.81 -14.73 -4.88
CA LYS A 290 14.07 -15.45 -4.68
C LYS A 290 14.98 -14.76 -3.67
N ASN A 291 15.05 -13.42 -3.72
CA ASN A 291 15.90 -12.57 -2.89
C ASN A 291 15.06 -11.49 -2.18
N PRO A 292 14.25 -11.86 -1.17
CA PRO A 292 13.34 -10.94 -0.50
C PRO A 292 14.07 -9.74 0.12
N ASN A 293 13.53 -8.57 -0.11
CA ASN A 293 14.08 -7.33 0.46
C ASN A 293 12.99 -6.26 0.55
N ASN A 294 13.26 -5.18 1.29
CA ASN A 294 12.41 -4.02 1.44
C ASN A 294 13.07 -2.74 0.88
N LYS A 295 13.89 -2.84 -0.16
CA LYS A 295 14.51 -1.68 -0.80
C LYS A 295 13.44 -0.78 -1.42
N GLY A 296 13.49 0.51 -1.05
CA GLY A 296 12.65 1.55 -1.65
C GLY A 296 13.29 2.14 -2.92
N VAL A 297 12.43 2.70 -3.78
CA VAL A 297 12.85 3.51 -4.92
C VAL A 297 12.91 4.99 -4.58
#